data_559ebc9462151b94b041687bcaff66a8
#
_entry.id   559ebc9462151b94b041687bcaff66a8
#
_cell.length_a   1.000
_cell.length_b   1.000
_cell.length_c   1.000
_cell.angle_alpha   90.00
_cell.angle_beta   90.00
_cell.angle_gamma   90.00
#
_symmetry.space_group_name_H-M   'P 1'
#
loop_
_entity.id
_entity.type
_entity.pdbx_description
1 polymer ?
#
loop_
_entity_poly.entity_id
_entity_poly.type
_entity_poly.pdbx_seq_one_letter_code
_entity_poly.pdbx_strand_id
1 'polypeptide(L)'
;TRKNETRDCEGVYQKFGVRPDQIRDFLALMGDKVDNVPGVEKCGEKTAAKWLAEYGSLDNIMQQADGFKGKIGENLRAALPQLPLSYELVTIKTDVDLSAELPNGLGDLRRKAPDWAQLVPHFRQLGFKTWLKEAENQSAQGQTDDLFADSGAETVQKQPALSESSERSIAPRPERLDYQTVTTR
;
A
#
# COMPACT_ATOMS: atom_id res chain seq x y z
N THR A 1 17.17 5.12 -6.81
CA THR A 1 16.15 6.12 -6.43
C THR A 1 14.80 5.65 -6.95
N ARG A 2 13.89 5.28 -6.05
CA ARG A 2 12.52 4.94 -6.45
C ARG A 2 11.84 6.21 -6.94
N LYS A 3 11.38 6.21 -8.19
CA LYS A 3 10.58 7.30 -8.74
C LYS A 3 9.22 7.28 -8.02
N ASN A 4 8.79 8.43 -7.51
CA ASN A 4 7.45 8.61 -6.97
C ASN A 4 6.50 8.72 -8.18
N GLU A 5 5.89 7.60 -8.57
CA GLU A 5 5.06 7.49 -9.76
C GLU A 5 3.64 7.09 -9.34
N THR A 6 2.69 7.96 -9.61
CA THR A 6 1.26 7.67 -9.44
C THR A 6 0.74 7.03 -10.71
N ARG A 7 0.03 5.91 -10.59
CA ARG A 7 -0.60 5.22 -11.72
C ARG A 7 -2.11 5.27 -11.54
N ASP A 8 -2.77 5.88 -12.48
CA ASP A 8 -4.22 5.82 -12.68
C ASP A 8 -4.61 4.58 -13.52
N CYS A 9 -5.88 4.45 -13.87
CA CYS A 9 -6.37 3.32 -14.66
C CYS A 9 -5.65 3.19 -16.01
N GLU A 10 -5.39 4.30 -16.68
CA GLU A 10 -4.67 4.34 -17.94
C GLU A 10 -3.19 3.95 -17.76
N GLY A 11 -2.55 4.44 -16.71
CA GLY A 11 -1.17 4.07 -16.36
C GLY A 11 -1.01 2.59 -16.01
N VAL A 12 -2.04 1.94 -15.43
CA VAL A 12 -2.07 0.49 -15.23
C VAL A 12 -2.15 -0.23 -16.59
N TYR A 13 -3.06 0.21 -17.47
CA TYR A 13 -3.22 -0.38 -18.78
C TYR A 13 -1.95 -0.25 -19.63
N GLN A 14 -1.33 0.91 -19.64
CA GLN A 14 -0.09 1.16 -20.39
C GLN A 14 1.07 0.27 -19.88
N LYS A 15 1.10 -0.01 -18.57
CA LYS A 15 2.17 -0.82 -17.99
C LYS A 15 1.97 -2.32 -18.20
N PHE A 16 0.76 -2.82 -17.98
CA PHE A 16 0.48 -4.25 -17.90
C PHE A 16 -0.32 -4.79 -19.09
N GLY A 17 -0.89 -3.91 -19.91
CA GLY A 17 -1.76 -4.30 -21.03
C GLY A 17 -3.12 -4.85 -20.60
N VAL A 18 -3.52 -4.64 -19.33
CA VAL A 18 -4.80 -5.08 -18.79
C VAL A 18 -5.42 -3.97 -17.94
N ARG A 19 -6.74 -4.00 -17.78
CA ARG A 19 -7.44 -3.04 -16.91
C ARG A 19 -7.19 -3.35 -15.43
N PRO A 20 -7.38 -2.38 -14.51
CA PRO A 20 -7.23 -2.60 -13.07
C PRO A 20 -8.07 -3.75 -12.52
N ASP A 21 -9.30 -3.92 -13.02
CA ASP A 21 -10.21 -5.00 -12.63
C ASP A 21 -9.72 -6.40 -13.06
N GLN A 22 -8.84 -6.48 -14.08
CA GLN A 22 -8.26 -7.71 -14.60
C GLN A 22 -6.91 -8.08 -13.96
N ILE A 23 -6.36 -7.25 -13.07
CA ILE A 23 -5.03 -7.50 -12.47
C ILE A 23 -4.99 -8.82 -11.69
N ARG A 24 -6.07 -9.20 -11.00
CA ARG A 24 -6.14 -10.50 -10.29
C ARG A 24 -6.06 -11.67 -11.26
N ASP A 25 -6.83 -11.63 -12.34
CA ASP A 25 -6.81 -12.64 -13.40
C ASP A 25 -5.42 -12.73 -14.05
N PHE A 26 -4.82 -11.58 -14.31
CA PHE A 26 -3.49 -11.46 -14.88
C PHE A 26 -2.42 -12.12 -13.99
N LEU A 27 -2.44 -11.83 -12.69
CA LEU A 27 -1.51 -12.43 -11.73
C LEU A 27 -1.77 -13.92 -11.53
N ALA A 28 -3.03 -14.37 -11.50
CA ALA A 28 -3.35 -15.78 -11.41
C ALA A 28 -2.86 -16.59 -12.62
N LEU A 29 -2.94 -16.01 -13.83
CA LEU A 29 -2.43 -16.64 -15.07
C LEU A 29 -0.91 -16.67 -15.11
N MET A 30 -0.26 -15.56 -14.81
CA MET A 30 1.19 -15.44 -14.87
C MET A 30 1.89 -16.11 -13.70
N GLY A 31 1.24 -16.13 -12.54
CA GLY A 31 1.84 -16.44 -11.25
C GLY A 31 2.67 -15.29 -10.69
N ASP A 32 3.03 -15.39 -9.43
CA ASP A 32 3.96 -14.48 -8.77
C ASP A 32 5.07 -15.29 -8.07
N LYS A 33 6.29 -15.16 -8.61
CA LYS A 33 7.45 -15.88 -8.06
C LYS A 33 7.92 -15.33 -6.72
N VAL A 34 7.66 -14.04 -6.44
CA VAL A 34 8.05 -13.41 -5.18
C VAL A 34 7.20 -13.95 -4.05
N ASP A 35 5.90 -14.06 -4.30
CA ASP A 35 4.91 -14.54 -3.31
C ASP A 35 4.63 -16.05 -3.46
N ASN A 36 5.38 -16.74 -4.31
CA ASN A 36 5.23 -18.18 -4.57
C ASN A 36 3.83 -18.59 -5.03
N VAL A 37 3.17 -17.72 -5.79
CA VAL A 37 1.86 -18.02 -6.40
C VAL A 37 2.09 -18.76 -7.71
N PRO A 38 1.55 -19.99 -7.86
CA PRO A 38 1.69 -20.74 -9.11
C PRO A 38 0.87 -20.09 -10.23
N GLY A 39 1.41 -20.09 -11.44
CA GLY A 39 0.72 -19.64 -12.64
C GLY A 39 0.69 -20.74 -13.70
N VAL A 40 0.21 -20.40 -14.90
CA VAL A 40 0.29 -21.28 -16.07
C VAL A 40 1.74 -21.33 -16.57
N GLU A 41 2.31 -22.54 -16.69
CA GLU A 41 3.68 -22.69 -17.16
C GLU A 41 3.90 -22.03 -18.53
N LYS A 42 4.93 -21.22 -18.64
CA LYS A 42 5.28 -20.41 -19.83
C LYS A 42 4.27 -19.32 -20.20
N CYS A 43 3.31 -19.03 -19.35
CA CYS A 43 2.44 -17.86 -19.48
C CYS A 43 3.12 -16.66 -18.81
N GLY A 44 3.72 -15.79 -19.60
CA GLY A 44 4.25 -14.51 -19.13
C GLY A 44 3.28 -13.36 -19.35
N GLU A 45 3.70 -12.14 -18.94
CA GLU A 45 2.89 -10.91 -19.03
C GLU A 45 2.18 -10.72 -20.36
N LYS A 46 2.91 -10.86 -21.49
CA LYS A 46 2.35 -10.68 -22.82
C LYS A 46 1.27 -11.70 -23.17
N THR A 47 1.44 -12.95 -22.72
CA THR A 47 0.48 -14.01 -23.00
C THR A 47 -0.77 -13.84 -22.16
N ALA A 48 -0.61 -13.53 -20.86
CA ALA A 48 -1.72 -13.26 -19.97
C ALA A 48 -2.54 -12.05 -20.42
N ALA A 49 -1.88 -10.93 -20.77
CA ALA A 49 -2.55 -9.75 -21.30
C ALA A 49 -3.32 -10.03 -22.60
N LYS A 50 -2.72 -10.77 -23.54
CA LYS A 50 -3.39 -11.16 -24.78
C LYS A 50 -4.64 -11.99 -24.51
N TRP A 51 -4.55 -12.99 -23.65
CA TRP A 51 -5.69 -13.84 -23.33
C TRP A 51 -6.81 -13.06 -22.64
N LEU A 52 -6.47 -12.15 -21.71
CA LEU A 52 -7.47 -11.31 -21.07
C LEU A 52 -8.10 -10.29 -22.00
N ALA A 53 -7.37 -9.79 -22.99
CA ALA A 53 -7.94 -8.94 -24.04
C ALA A 53 -8.93 -9.70 -24.92
N GLU A 54 -8.68 -10.98 -25.19
CA GLU A 54 -9.50 -11.83 -26.07
C GLU A 54 -10.71 -12.44 -25.34
N TYR A 55 -10.51 -12.96 -24.13
CA TYR A 55 -11.51 -13.72 -23.37
C TYR A 55 -12.15 -12.93 -22.23
N GLY A 56 -11.58 -11.79 -21.84
CA GLY A 56 -12.11 -10.87 -20.83
C GLY A 56 -11.80 -11.23 -19.39
N SER A 57 -11.87 -12.51 -18.99
CA SER A 57 -11.65 -12.95 -17.61
C SER A 57 -10.97 -14.33 -17.54
N LEU A 58 -10.41 -14.63 -16.37
CA LEU A 58 -9.84 -15.96 -16.06
C LEU A 58 -10.88 -17.06 -16.21
N ASP A 59 -12.10 -16.86 -15.73
CA ASP A 59 -13.18 -17.85 -15.84
C ASP A 59 -13.48 -18.22 -17.28
N ASN A 60 -13.56 -17.24 -18.17
CA ASN A 60 -13.79 -17.47 -19.59
C ASN A 60 -12.62 -18.23 -20.25
N ILE A 61 -11.38 -17.90 -19.85
CA ILE A 61 -10.18 -18.61 -20.31
C ILE A 61 -10.22 -20.08 -19.86
N MET A 62 -10.58 -20.34 -18.61
CA MET A 62 -10.69 -21.69 -18.08
C MET A 62 -11.78 -22.49 -18.78
N GLN A 63 -12.95 -21.91 -19.02
CA GLN A 63 -14.06 -22.56 -19.73
C GLN A 63 -13.71 -22.92 -21.18
N GLN A 64 -12.86 -22.13 -21.82
CA GLN A 64 -12.46 -22.32 -23.21
C GLN A 64 -11.07 -22.95 -23.39
N ALA A 65 -10.53 -23.55 -22.31
CA ALA A 65 -9.16 -24.08 -22.28
C ALA A 65 -8.87 -25.11 -23.39
N ASP A 66 -9.88 -25.85 -23.86
CA ASP A 66 -9.74 -26.83 -24.94
C ASP A 66 -9.50 -26.18 -26.32
N GLY A 67 -9.91 -24.93 -26.48
CA GLY A 67 -9.67 -24.17 -27.72
C GLY A 67 -8.22 -23.71 -27.91
N PHE A 68 -7.43 -23.71 -26.85
CA PHE A 68 -6.03 -23.26 -26.90
C PHE A 68 -5.12 -24.34 -27.49
N LYS A 69 -4.44 -24.00 -28.59
CA LYS A 69 -3.58 -24.92 -29.34
C LYS A 69 -2.12 -24.89 -28.85
N GLY A 70 -1.41 -25.99 -29.15
CA GLY A 70 0.03 -26.10 -28.88
C GLY A 70 0.38 -26.25 -27.41
N LYS A 71 1.68 -26.16 -27.11
CA LYS A 71 2.22 -26.43 -25.76
C LYS A 71 1.66 -25.52 -24.68
N ILE A 72 1.38 -24.28 -25.01
CA ILE A 72 0.81 -23.32 -24.05
C ILE A 72 -0.63 -23.69 -23.66
N GLY A 73 -1.43 -24.25 -24.60
CA GLY A 73 -2.76 -24.76 -24.30
C GLY A 73 -2.71 -26.03 -23.42
N GLU A 74 -1.73 -26.91 -23.65
CA GLU A 74 -1.50 -28.07 -22.76
C GLU A 74 -1.16 -27.61 -21.33
N ASN A 75 -0.27 -26.60 -21.22
CA ASN A 75 0.11 -26.05 -19.91
C ASN A 75 -1.09 -25.36 -19.23
N LEU A 76 -1.97 -24.67 -19.97
CA LEU A 76 -3.19 -24.09 -19.43
C LEU A 76 -4.10 -25.19 -18.86
N ARG A 77 -4.38 -26.25 -19.65
CA ARG A 77 -5.19 -27.39 -19.18
C ARG A 77 -4.60 -28.08 -17.96
N ALA A 78 -3.29 -28.25 -17.92
CA ALA A 78 -2.60 -28.81 -16.74
C ALA A 78 -2.71 -27.89 -15.51
N ALA A 79 -2.82 -26.58 -15.70
CA ALA A 79 -2.95 -25.60 -14.62
C ALA A 79 -4.38 -25.43 -14.11
N LEU A 80 -5.42 -25.85 -14.85
CA LEU A 80 -6.82 -25.65 -14.48
C LEU A 80 -7.15 -26.02 -13.01
N PRO A 81 -6.66 -27.12 -12.44
CA PRO A 81 -6.99 -27.48 -11.05
C PRO A 81 -6.44 -26.49 -10.01
N GLN A 82 -5.35 -25.78 -10.33
CA GLN A 82 -4.68 -24.88 -9.39
C GLN A 82 -5.04 -23.41 -9.59
N LEU A 83 -5.56 -23.00 -10.76
CA LEU A 83 -5.89 -21.60 -11.04
C LEU A 83 -6.87 -20.96 -10.05
N PRO A 84 -7.91 -21.67 -9.54
CA PRO A 84 -8.76 -21.10 -8.49
C PRO A 84 -8.00 -20.75 -7.21
N LEU A 85 -7.07 -21.60 -6.79
CA LEU A 85 -6.19 -21.32 -5.65
C LEU A 85 -5.27 -20.12 -5.93
N SER A 86 -4.68 -20.07 -7.13
CA SER A 86 -3.84 -18.93 -7.54
C SER A 86 -4.62 -17.60 -7.50
N TYR A 87 -5.87 -17.62 -7.98
CA TYR A 87 -6.76 -16.47 -7.93
C TYR A 87 -7.10 -16.05 -6.50
N GLU A 88 -7.36 -16.99 -5.61
CA GLU A 88 -7.57 -16.72 -4.19
C GLU A 88 -6.34 -16.09 -3.53
N LEU A 89 -5.15 -16.64 -3.79
CA LEU A 89 -3.88 -16.16 -3.23
C LEU A 89 -3.54 -14.72 -3.66
N VAL A 90 -3.88 -14.31 -4.88
CA VAL A 90 -3.66 -12.93 -5.36
C VAL A 90 -4.80 -11.98 -5.01
N THR A 91 -5.86 -12.47 -4.37
CA THR A 91 -7.00 -11.66 -3.96
C THR A 91 -6.77 -11.09 -2.57
N ILE A 92 -6.76 -9.76 -2.47
CA ILE A 92 -6.62 -9.07 -1.18
C ILE A 92 -7.87 -9.33 -0.34
N LYS A 93 -7.68 -9.92 0.85
CA LYS A 93 -8.76 -10.10 1.83
C LYS A 93 -9.08 -8.75 2.49
N THR A 94 -10.31 -8.30 2.36
CA THR A 94 -10.77 -6.98 2.87
C THR A 94 -11.65 -7.07 4.11
N ASP A 95 -11.97 -8.27 4.56
CA ASP A 95 -12.88 -8.60 5.68
C ASP A 95 -12.14 -9.23 6.86
N VAL A 96 -10.86 -8.90 7.04
CA VAL A 96 -10.08 -9.38 8.19
C VAL A 96 -10.64 -8.73 9.46
N ASP A 97 -11.01 -9.58 10.44
CA ASP A 97 -11.40 -9.09 11.76
C ASP A 97 -10.17 -8.57 12.51
N LEU A 98 -10.16 -7.29 12.79
CA LEU A 98 -9.11 -6.59 13.54
C LEU A 98 -9.60 -6.10 14.90
N SER A 99 -10.77 -6.55 15.38
CA SER A 99 -11.38 -6.06 16.60
C SER A 99 -10.51 -6.32 17.86
N ALA A 100 -9.70 -7.37 17.84
CA ALA A 100 -8.78 -7.68 18.93
C ALA A 100 -7.58 -6.70 19.00
N GLU A 101 -7.05 -6.31 17.82
CA GLU A 101 -5.90 -5.42 17.69
C GLU A 101 -6.30 -3.93 17.69
N LEU A 102 -7.51 -3.63 17.23
CA LEU A 102 -8.05 -2.27 17.10
C LEU A 102 -9.42 -2.15 17.79
N PRO A 103 -9.49 -2.26 19.11
CA PRO A 103 -10.77 -2.27 19.86
C PRO A 103 -11.59 -0.98 19.68
N ASN A 104 -10.93 0.15 19.38
CA ASN A 104 -11.58 1.43 19.08
C ASN A 104 -11.60 1.74 17.57
N GLY A 105 -11.37 0.74 16.72
CA GLY A 105 -11.33 0.85 15.28
C GLY A 105 -10.11 1.62 14.76
N LEU A 106 -10.24 2.23 13.58
CA LEU A 106 -9.13 2.94 12.91
C LEU A 106 -8.55 4.11 13.72
N GLY A 107 -9.24 4.57 14.78
CA GLY A 107 -8.73 5.58 15.69
C GLY A 107 -7.45 5.16 16.41
N ASP A 108 -7.29 3.85 16.64
CA ASP A 108 -6.09 3.30 17.31
C ASP A 108 -4.83 3.40 16.44
N LEU A 109 -4.99 3.56 15.13
CA LEU A 109 -3.90 3.74 14.18
C LEU A 109 -3.36 5.19 14.11
N ARG A 110 -3.93 6.13 14.89
CA ARG A 110 -3.40 7.49 14.92
C ARG A 110 -1.97 7.48 15.43
N ARG A 111 -1.06 8.08 14.66
CA ARG A 111 0.33 8.22 15.06
C ARG A 111 0.41 9.09 16.32
N LYS A 112 0.94 8.54 17.39
CA LYS A 112 1.30 9.26 18.61
C LYS A 112 2.68 9.90 18.47
N ALA A 113 2.98 10.87 19.31
CA ALA A 113 4.35 11.38 19.42
C ALA A 113 5.28 10.23 19.85
N PRO A 114 6.51 10.17 19.32
CA PRO A 114 7.48 9.17 19.71
C PRO A 114 7.83 9.31 21.20
N ASP A 115 7.92 8.20 21.91
CA ASP A 115 8.53 8.16 23.24
C ASP A 115 10.06 8.08 23.07
N TRP A 116 10.69 9.24 23.02
CA TRP A 116 12.10 9.34 22.77
C TRP A 116 12.95 8.68 23.86
N ALA A 117 12.50 8.70 25.12
CA ALA A 117 13.20 8.09 26.22
C ALA A 117 13.25 6.56 26.08
N GLN A 118 12.14 5.93 25.66
CA GLN A 118 12.10 4.50 25.38
C GLN A 118 12.88 4.11 24.12
N LEU A 119 12.98 4.98 23.13
CA LEU A 119 13.71 4.70 21.87
C LEU A 119 15.25 4.70 22.06
N VAL A 120 15.79 5.50 23.00
CA VAL A 120 17.25 5.60 23.24
C VAL A 120 17.89 4.23 23.48
N PRO A 121 17.44 3.38 24.42
CA PRO A 121 18.06 2.08 24.66
C PRO A 121 17.97 1.15 23.44
N HIS A 122 16.87 1.18 22.69
CA HIS A 122 16.71 0.37 21.49
C HIS A 122 17.68 0.79 20.39
N PHE A 123 17.81 2.09 20.11
CA PHE A 123 18.75 2.58 19.10
C PHE A 123 20.20 2.32 19.47
N ARG A 124 20.53 2.34 20.76
CA ARG A 124 21.87 2.00 21.27
C ARG A 124 22.17 0.52 21.05
N GLN A 125 21.24 -0.37 21.40
CA GLN A 125 21.36 -1.82 21.20
C GLN A 125 21.50 -2.20 19.72
N LEU A 126 20.71 -1.55 18.84
CA LEU A 126 20.72 -1.81 17.40
C LEU A 126 21.85 -1.09 16.64
N GLY A 127 22.64 -0.25 17.32
CA GLY A 127 23.75 0.48 16.71
C GLY A 127 23.34 1.62 15.77
N PHE A 128 22.14 2.16 15.89
CA PHE A 128 21.60 3.24 15.04
C PHE A 128 22.13 4.61 15.51
N LYS A 129 23.37 4.92 15.21
CA LYS A 129 24.10 6.09 15.74
C LYS A 129 23.41 7.44 15.49
N THR A 130 22.88 7.66 14.29
CA THR A 130 22.22 8.91 13.92
C THR A 130 20.91 9.09 14.67
N TRP A 131 20.08 8.06 14.70
CA TRP A 131 18.79 8.08 15.39
C TRP A 131 18.96 8.09 16.90
N LEU A 132 20.02 7.45 17.44
CA LEU A 132 20.35 7.54 18.87
C LEU A 132 20.63 8.99 19.29
N LYS A 133 21.49 9.69 18.54
CA LYS A 133 21.80 11.09 18.81
C LYS A 133 20.56 11.99 18.75
N GLU A 134 19.69 11.75 17.78
CA GLU A 134 18.43 12.48 17.65
C GLU A 134 17.49 12.21 18.83
N ALA A 135 17.31 10.93 19.21
CA ALA A 135 16.46 10.54 20.35
C ALA A 135 16.99 11.08 21.68
N GLU A 136 18.29 11.09 21.91
CA GLU A 136 18.92 11.68 23.09
C GLU A 136 18.66 13.19 23.18
N ASN A 137 18.77 13.93 22.07
CA ASN A 137 18.48 15.35 22.00
C ASN A 137 16.99 15.66 22.28
N GLN A 138 16.08 14.90 21.67
CA GLN A 138 14.64 15.10 21.85
C GLN A 138 14.18 14.71 23.25
N SER A 139 14.75 13.68 23.84
CA SER A 139 14.49 13.28 25.22
C SER A 139 14.95 14.33 26.22
N ALA A 140 16.09 14.98 25.98
CA ALA A 140 16.61 16.05 26.83
C ALA A 140 15.75 17.33 26.74
N GLN A 141 15.22 17.68 25.56
CA GLN A 141 14.34 18.84 25.37
C GLN A 141 12.99 18.66 26.07
N GLY A 142 12.38 17.45 25.99
CA GLY A 142 11.11 17.16 26.69
C GLY A 142 11.21 17.24 28.21
N GLN A 143 12.39 16.98 28.80
CA GLN A 143 12.60 17.11 30.24
C GLN A 143 12.76 18.58 30.71
N THR A 144 13.17 19.50 29.82
CA THR A 144 13.28 20.91 30.20
C THR A 144 11.93 21.64 30.18
N ASP A 145 10.99 21.20 29.34
CA ASP A 145 9.64 21.78 29.31
C ASP A 145 8.82 21.42 30.55
N ASP A 146 9.00 20.20 31.10
CA ASP A 146 8.33 19.76 32.33
C ASP A 146 8.88 20.45 33.61
N LEU A 147 10.15 20.84 33.60
CA LEU A 147 10.77 21.50 34.76
C LEU A 147 10.35 22.98 34.95
N PHE A 148 9.77 23.59 33.92
CA PHE A 148 9.26 24.97 33.96
C PHE A 148 7.73 25.05 34.11
N ALA A 149 7.01 23.95 34.10
CA ALA A 149 5.55 23.91 34.22
C ALA A 149 5.03 24.10 35.65
N ASP A 150 5.90 24.01 36.70
CA ASP A 150 5.50 24.09 38.12
C ASP A 150 5.90 25.40 38.82
N SER A 151 6.32 26.42 38.13
CA SER A 151 6.49 27.75 38.72
C SER A 151 5.41 28.71 38.21
N GLY A 152 4.29 28.75 38.94
CA GLY A 152 3.25 29.76 38.74
C GLY A 152 3.82 31.17 38.86
N ALA A 153 3.89 31.85 37.71
CA ALA A 153 4.03 33.32 37.65
C ALA A 153 3.30 33.79 36.41
N GLU A 154 2.23 34.53 36.66
CA GLU A 154 1.59 35.40 35.68
C GLU A 154 2.64 36.24 34.94
N THR A 155 2.71 36.10 33.63
CA THR A 155 3.42 37.05 32.81
C THR A 155 2.70 37.30 31.49
N VAL A 156 2.03 38.41 31.48
CA VAL A 156 1.68 39.31 30.38
C VAL A 156 2.14 38.83 28.99
N GLN A 157 1.14 38.56 28.18
CA GLN A 157 1.25 38.40 26.73
C GLN A 157 1.93 39.59 26.09
N LYS A 158 3.09 39.38 25.51
CA LYS A 158 3.69 40.25 24.53
C LYS A 158 3.75 39.53 23.20
N GLN A 159 2.78 39.80 22.36
CA GLN A 159 2.80 39.37 20.96
C GLN A 159 3.99 39.99 20.24
N PRO A 160 4.81 39.24 19.51
CA PRO A 160 5.67 39.84 18.50
C PRO A 160 4.87 40.05 17.21
N ALA A 161 5.03 41.22 16.63
CA ALA A 161 4.42 41.68 15.40
C ALA A 161 4.70 40.70 14.25
N LEU A 162 3.66 40.41 13.49
CA LEU A 162 3.68 39.74 12.21
C LEU A 162 4.51 40.56 11.22
N SER A 163 5.63 40.01 10.75
CA SER A 163 6.25 40.45 9.52
C SER A 163 5.61 39.68 8.35
N GLU A 164 4.96 40.45 7.50
CA GLU A 164 4.49 40.01 6.20
C GLU A 164 5.65 39.47 5.36
N SER A 165 5.57 38.20 4.92
CA SER A 165 6.26 37.82 3.68
C SER A 165 5.69 36.53 3.10
N SER A 166 5.26 36.68 1.85
CA SER A 166 5.03 35.70 0.81
C SER A 166 3.87 34.72 0.99
N GLU A 167 2.75 35.13 0.43
CA GLU A 167 1.70 34.21 -0.08
C GLU A 167 2.30 33.24 -1.09
N ARG A 168 2.54 31.99 -0.65
CA ARG A 168 2.63 30.88 -1.57
C ARG A 168 1.21 30.45 -1.89
N SER A 169 0.77 30.79 -3.09
CA SER A 169 -0.43 30.28 -3.72
C SER A 169 -0.48 28.74 -3.57
N ILE A 170 -1.33 28.27 -2.67
CA ILE A 170 -1.66 26.85 -2.55
C ILE A 170 -2.59 26.55 -3.71
N ALA A 171 -2.14 25.76 -4.67
CA ALA A 171 -2.99 25.23 -5.72
C ALA A 171 -4.25 24.59 -5.13
N PRO A 172 -5.44 24.81 -5.71
CA PRO A 172 -6.67 24.25 -5.20
C PRO A 172 -6.56 22.73 -5.14
N ARG A 173 -6.91 22.17 -3.98
CA ARG A 173 -7.00 20.72 -3.75
C ARG A 173 -7.97 20.16 -4.80
N PRO A 174 -7.60 19.12 -5.57
CA PRO A 174 -8.54 18.50 -6.50
C PRO A 174 -9.78 18.03 -5.73
N GLU A 175 -10.97 18.31 -6.30
CA GLU A 175 -12.24 17.88 -5.74
C GLU A 175 -12.19 16.37 -5.46
N ARG A 176 -12.76 15.98 -4.31
CA ARG A 176 -12.90 14.57 -3.93
C ARG A 176 -13.59 13.83 -5.05
N LEU A 177 -12.87 12.94 -5.71
CA LEU A 177 -13.49 11.95 -6.59
C LEU A 177 -14.36 11.05 -5.70
N ASP A 178 -15.65 11.05 -5.92
CA ASP A 178 -16.58 10.10 -5.31
C ASP A 178 -16.24 8.70 -5.81
N TYR A 179 -15.54 7.95 -5.00
CA TYR A 179 -15.33 6.52 -5.25
C TYR A 179 -16.64 5.79 -4.95
N GLN A 180 -17.40 5.46 -5.99
CA GLN A 180 -18.49 4.51 -5.86
C GLN A 180 -17.90 3.11 -5.68
N THR A 181 -18.06 2.55 -4.48
CA THR A 181 -17.76 1.15 -4.23
C THR A 181 -18.80 0.31 -4.96
N VAL A 182 -18.40 -0.31 -6.08
CA VAL A 182 -19.26 -1.27 -6.77
C VAL A 182 -19.22 -2.57 -5.99
N THR A 183 -20.16 -2.75 -5.06
CA THR A 183 -20.47 -4.05 -4.46
C THR A 183 -21.32 -4.83 -5.44
N THR A 184 -20.73 -5.69 -6.24
CA THR A 184 -21.45 -6.75 -6.95
C THR A 184 -21.81 -7.85 -5.97
N ARG A 185 -23.12 -8.14 -5.88
CA ARG A 185 -23.67 -9.33 -5.20
C ARG A 185 -23.33 -10.60 -5.97
#